data_7d2a9056f64942daeffb4f76a7e44a41
#
_entry.id   7d2a9056f64942daeffb4f76a7e44a41
#
_cell.length_a   1.000
_cell.length_b   1.000
_cell.length_c   1.000
_cell.angle_alpha   90.00
_cell.angle_beta   90.00
_cell.angle_gamma   90.00
#
_symmetry.space_group_name_H-M   'P 1'
#
loop_
_entity.id
_entity.type
_entity.pdbx_description
1 polymer ?
#
loop_
_entity_poly.entity_id
_entity_poly.type
_entity_poly.pdbx_seq_one_letter_code
_entity_poly.pdbx_strand_id
1 'polypeptide(L)'
;MQRPEHGTLGRYSPDMTKLLPDGRTFALTLRLDRAAYQLNRESFVDHEKAMHNSLLCPAWSGKYNTPARGVWEFDLKAPASDRVELVAMLWPQNDSVWPTGEINVLEGRVGSGKTLTNLHWKDGNTGSNEHNPLMVDVDVTEWHRYRLAVEPEKITWSVDGRVVRELESSYVPYDTPVHLVVQAGVNPDILKDWHENLEWGQVILFRPVSVPGIEEEPRHEAPEERKVSKLFTREFWVGAAERALKTVAQSVVAVLGVGAVGILSVDWVQTLSVAAAAGLASILTSIADADRVSGK
;
A
#
# COMPACT_ATOMS: atom_id res chain seq x y z
N MET A 1 -12.37 -21.67 -0.67
CA MET A 1 -12.38 -20.25 -0.26
C MET A 1 -12.69 -20.20 1.21
N GLN A 2 -11.72 -19.89 2.04
CA GLN A 2 -11.92 -19.72 3.48
C GLN A 2 -12.68 -18.43 3.75
N ARG A 3 -13.54 -18.45 4.77
CA ARG A 3 -14.20 -17.23 5.27
C ARG A 3 -13.20 -16.44 6.10
N PRO A 4 -13.26 -15.09 6.11
CA PRO A 4 -12.59 -14.34 7.13
C PRO A 4 -13.06 -14.82 8.51
N GLU A 5 -12.15 -15.23 9.34
CA GLU A 5 -12.45 -15.54 10.73
C GLU A 5 -12.51 -14.22 11.51
N HIS A 6 -13.16 -14.19 12.65
CA HIS A 6 -13.32 -13.02 13.54
C HIS A 6 -14.35 -11.95 13.14
N GLY A 7 -15.46 -12.33 12.51
CA GLY A 7 -16.59 -11.41 12.32
C GLY A 7 -16.45 -10.37 11.22
N THR A 8 -15.37 -10.41 10.43
CA THR A 8 -15.24 -9.57 9.24
C THR A 8 -16.06 -10.12 8.07
N LEU A 9 -16.54 -9.21 7.23
CA LEU A 9 -17.31 -9.58 6.04
C LEU A 9 -16.39 -9.70 4.83
N GLY A 10 -16.72 -10.67 3.98
CA GLY A 10 -16.11 -10.86 2.69
C GLY A 10 -15.61 -12.28 2.42
N ARG A 11 -15.03 -12.46 1.24
CA ARG A 11 -14.41 -13.73 0.79
C ARG A 11 -13.01 -13.45 0.31
N TYR A 12 -12.04 -14.21 0.75
CA TYR A 12 -10.70 -14.11 0.21
C TYR A 12 -10.66 -14.53 -1.27
N SER A 13 -9.99 -13.69 -2.07
CA SER A 13 -9.76 -13.94 -3.48
C SER A 13 -8.30 -13.66 -3.83
N PRO A 14 -7.60 -14.60 -4.50
CA PRO A 14 -6.20 -14.41 -4.89
C PRO A 14 -6.02 -13.24 -5.85
N ASP A 15 -7.05 -12.89 -6.64
CA ASP A 15 -7.02 -11.76 -7.56
C ASP A 15 -6.97 -10.40 -6.87
N MET A 16 -7.24 -10.38 -5.57
CA MET A 16 -7.23 -9.17 -4.76
C MET A 16 -5.83 -8.81 -4.21
N THR A 17 -4.84 -9.64 -4.47
CA THR A 17 -3.44 -9.38 -4.08
C THR A 17 -2.57 -9.38 -5.32
N LYS A 18 -1.88 -8.26 -5.58
CA LYS A 18 -1.02 -8.10 -6.76
C LYS A 18 0.32 -7.51 -6.37
N LEU A 19 1.41 -8.07 -6.94
CA LEU A 19 2.73 -7.46 -6.88
C LEU A 19 2.77 -6.26 -7.84
N LEU A 20 3.22 -5.12 -7.35
CA LEU A 20 3.35 -3.90 -8.14
C LEU A 20 4.63 -3.93 -9.01
N PRO A 21 4.72 -3.03 -10.02
CA PRO A 21 5.87 -2.99 -10.93
C PRO A 21 7.24 -2.73 -10.28
N ASP A 22 7.26 -2.24 -9.04
CA ASP A 22 8.49 -2.07 -8.26
C ASP A 22 9.12 -3.41 -7.79
N GLY A 23 8.43 -4.52 -8.02
CA GLY A 23 8.88 -5.88 -7.70
C GLY A 23 8.89 -6.23 -6.21
N ARG A 24 8.44 -5.32 -5.33
CA ARG A 24 8.52 -5.50 -3.86
C ARG A 24 7.26 -5.12 -3.10
N THR A 25 6.41 -4.28 -3.67
CA THR A 25 5.18 -3.82 -3.02
C THR A 25 4.00 -4.65 -3.49
N PHE A 26 3.25 -5.19 -2.57
CA PHE A 26 1.96 -5.83 -2.83
C PHE A 26 0.83 -4.83 -2.61
N ALA A 27 -0.07 -4.75 -3.57
CA ALA A 27 -1.35 -4.08 -3.42
C ALA A 27 -2.40 -5.12 -3.02
N LEU A 28 -2.95 -4.96 -1.83
CA LEU A 28 -4.00 -5.80 -1.26
C LEU A 28 -5.30 -5.01 -1.38
N THR A 29 -6.19 -5.42 -2.29
CA THR A 29 -7.38 -4.67 -2.66
C THR A 29 -8.63 -5.29 -2.07
N LEU A 30 -9.37 -4.52 -1.25
CA LEU A 30 -10.75 -4.84 -0.91
C LEU A 30 -11.67 -4.24 -1.97
N ARG A 31 -12.65 -5.00 -2.43
CA ARG A 31 -13.59 -4.53 -3.44
C ARG A 31 -14.98 -5.13 -3.24
N LEU A 32 -16.00 -4.30 -3.40
CA LEU A 32 -17.37 -4.79 -3.58
C LEU A 32 -17.56 -5.21 -5.05
N ASP A 33 -17.93 -6.46 -5.26
CA ASP A 33 -18.43 -6.94 -6.55
C ASP A 33 -19.92 -6.58 -6.67
N ARG A 34 -20.18 -5.47 -7.34
CA ARG A 34 -21.53 -4.91 -7.48
C ARG A 34 -22.48 -5.86 -8.21
N ALA A 35 -22.00 -6.54 -9.25
CA ALA A 35 -22.83 -7.48 -10.01
C ALA A 35 -23.20 -8.71 -9.14
N ALA A 36 -22.21 -9.25 -8.40
CA ALA A 36 -22.46 -10.32 -7.45
C ALA A 36 -23.38 -9.86 -6.31
N TYR A 37 -23.27 -8.62 -5.85
CA TYR A 37 -24.15 -8.08 -4.81
C TYR A 37 -25.61 -7.99 -5.27
N GLN A 38 -25.88 -7.51 -6.47
CA GLN A 38 -27.22 -7.45 -7.00
C GLN A 38 -27.84 -8.84 -7.13
N LEU A 39 -27.11 -9.82 -7.68
CA LEU A 39 -27.55 -11.20 -7.79
C LEU A 39 -27.78 -11.85 -6.43
N ASN A 40 -26.87 -11.63 -5.47
CA ASN A 40 -26.99 -12.18 -4.13
C ASN A 40 -28.16 -11.55 -3.36
N ARG A 41 -28.42 -10.27 -3.55
CA ARG A 41 -29.55 -9.59 -2.93
C ARG A 41 -30.89 -10.15 -3.37
N GLU A 42 -31.03 -10.58 -4.63
CA GLU A 42 -32.22 -11.26 -5.12
C GLU A 42 -32.39 -12.65 -4.54
N SER A 43 -31.29 -13.31 -4.20
CA SER A 43 -31.25 -14.70 -3.70
C SER A 43 -31.31 -14.81 -2.18
N PHE A 44 -30.85 -13.77 -1.45
CA PHE A 44 -30.80 -13.75 0.02
C PHE A 44 -31.77 -12.70 0.57
N VAL A 45 -32.65 -13.12 1.48
CA VAL A 45 -33.49 -12.20 2.26
C VAL A 45 -32.64 -11.39 3.24
N ASP A 46 -31.48 -11.94 3.62
CA ASP A 46 -30.54 -11.36 4.57
C ASP A 46 -29.49 -10.52 3.84
N HIS A 47 -29.55 -9.21 4.06
CA HIS A 47 -28.66 -8.22 3.46
C HIS A 47 -27.17 -8.46 3.82
N GLU A 48 -26.90 -8.88 5.04
CA GLU A 48 -25.54 -9.18 5.52
C GLU A 48 -24.94 -10.34 4.75
N LYS A 49 -25.70 -11.41 4.49
CA LYS A 49 -25.25 -12.54 3.68
C LYS A 49 -25.00 -12.15 2.23
N ALA A 50 -25.83 -11.28 1.66
CA ALA A 50 -25.63 -10.77 0.31
C ALA A 50 -24.31 -9.98 0.23
N MET A 51 -24.06 -9.10 1.19
CA MET A 51 -22.81 -8.33 1.28
C MET A 51 -21.60 -9.23 1.48
N HIS A 52 -21.66 -10.18 2.42
CA HIS A 52 -20.57 -11.11 2.69
C HIS A 52 -20.13 -11.86 1.42
N ASN A 53 -21.07 -12.33 0.62
CA ASN A 53 -20.77 -13.07 -0.61
C ASN A 53 -20.30 -12.18 -1.77
N SER A 54 -20.44 -10.88 -1.67
CA SER A 54 -20.12 -9.92 -2.72
C SER A 54 -18.85 -9.11 -2.45
N LEU A 55 -18.35 -9.15 -1.21
CA LEU A 55 -17.09 -8.52 -0.85
C LEU A 55 -15.92 -9.43 -1.15
N LEU A 56 -14.97 -8.93 -1.95
CA LEU A 56 -13.72 -9.59 -2.27
C LEU A 56 -12.61 -9.02 -1.40
N CYS A 57 -12.01 -9.89 -0.60
CA CYS A 57 -10.99 -9.53 0.37
C CYS A 57 -9.61 -10.03 -0.06
N PRO A 58 -8.54 -9.25 0.20
CA PRO A 58 -7.18 -9.67 -0.05
C PRO A 58 -6.65 -10.50 1.12
N ALA A 59 -5.73 -11.42 0.79
CA ALA A 59 -4.84 -12.03 1.74
C ALA A 59 -3.49 -12.28 1.07
N TRP A 60 -2.42 -11.91 1.77
CA TRP A 60 -1.06 -12.27 1.42
C TRP A 60 -0.52 -13.24 2.46
N SER A 61 0.23 -14.24 2.01
CA SER A 61 0.83 -15.23 2.90
C SER A 61 2.30 -15.41 2.54
N GLY A 62 3.14 -15.38 3.56
CA GLY A 62 4.56 -15.70 3.47
C GLY A 62 4.82 -17.20 3.34
N LYS A 63 6.10 -17.57 3.43
CA LYS A 63 6.53 -18.96 3.34
C LYS A 63 5.99 -19.77 4.52
N TYR A 64 5.39 -20.88 4.21
CA TYR A 64 4.90 -21.87 5.17
C TYR A 64 6.04 -22.63 5.88
N ASN A 65 5.72 -23.22 7.02
CA ASN A 65 6.65 -24.04 7.84
C ASN A 65 7.88 -23.28 8.34
N THR A 66 7.76 -22.00 8.60
CA THR A 66 8.82 -21.19 9.17
C THR A 66 8.65 -21.17 10.68
N PRO A 67 9.68 -21.51 11.50
CA PRO A 67 9.57 -21.35 12.96
C PRO A 67 9.25 -19.92 13.33
N ALA A 68 8.40 -19.70 14.34
CA ALA A 68 8.01 -18.35 14.76
C ALA A 68 9.18 -17.49 15.21
N ARG A 69 10.25 -18.12 15.67
CA ARG A 69 11.48 -17.46 16.17
C ARG A 69 12.16 -16.57 15.15
N GLY A 70 12.80 -15.53 15.64
CA GLY A 70 13.59 -14.60 14.83
C GLY A 70 12.90 -13.27 14.64
N VAL A 71 13.25 -12.57 13.57
CA VAL A 71 12.78 -11.21 13.28
C VAL A 71 11.93 -11.22 12.03
N TRP A 72 10.73 -10.67 12.18
CA TRP A 72 9.76 -10.48 11.11
C TRP A 72 9.57 -8.99 10.90
N GLU A 73 9.88 -8.48 9.71
CA GLU A 73 9.75 -7.07 9.39
C GLU A 73 9.00 -6.87 8.08
N PHE A 74 8.15 -5.87 8.08
CA PHE A 74 7.44 -5.44 6.89
C PHE A 74 7.05 -3.96 6.99
N ASP A 75 6.92 -3.32 5.83
CA ASP A 75 6.33 -2.00 5.72
C ASP A 75 4.86 -2.13 5.29
N LEU A 76 3.99 -1.34 5.89
CA LEU A 76 2.58 -1.33 5.57
C LEU A 76 2.00 0.08 5.65
N LYS A 77 1.07 0.36 4.73
CA LYS A 77 0.21 1.54 4.71
C LYS A 77 -1.20 1.12 4.32
N ALA A 78 -2.19 1.54 5.09
CA ALA A 78 -3.59 1.30 4.81
C ALA A 78 -4.30 2.56 4.29
N PRO A 79 -5.44 2.45 3.62
CA PRO A 79 -6.22 3.60 3.20
C PRO A 79 -6.91 4.28 4.41
N ALA A 80 -7.14 5.58 4.35
CA ALA A 80 -7.94 6.28 5.36
C ALA A 80 -9.42 5.84 5.26
N SER A 81 -9.78 4.77 5.97
CA SER A 81 -11.12 4.19 5.96
C SER A 81 -11.46 3.54 7.28
N ASP A 82 -12.56 3.93 7.87
CA ASP A 82 -13.13 3.30 9.08
C ASP A 82 -13.84 1.96 8.79
N ARG A 83 -13.95 1.59 7.51
CA ARG A 83 -14.63 0.37 7.05
C ARG A 83 -13.72 -0.82 6.89
N VAL A 84 -12.42 -0.60 6.96
CA VAL A 84 -11.41 -1.65 6.79
C VAL A 84 -10.99 -2.19 8.14
N GLU A 85 -11.12 -3.50 8.32
CA GLU A 85 -10.45 -4.27 9.34
C GLU A 85 -9.20 -4.88 8.73
N LEU A 86 -8.07 -4.64 9.35
CA LEU A 86 -6.75 -5.06 8.87
C LEU A 86 -6.08 -5.92 9.93
N VAL A 87 -5.48 -7.03 9.49
CA VAL A 87 -4.69 -7.90 10.36
C VAL A 87 -3.38 -8.25 9.68
N ALA A 88 -2.28 -8.12 10.40
CA ALA A 88 -1.00 -8.72 10.08
C ALA A 88 -0.55 -9.56 11.26
N MET A 89 -0.37 -10.86 11.04
CA MET A 89 -0.14 -11.82 12.11
C MET A 89 0.79 -12.96 11.67
N LEU A 90 1.44 -13.59 12.62
CA LEU A 90 1.91 -14.96 12.45
C LEU A 90 0.74 -15.90 12.68
N TRP A 91 0.53 -16.82 11.75
CA TRP A 91 -0.52 -17.83 11.81
C TRP A 91 0.08 -19.23 11.83
N PRO A 92 -0.41 -20.14 12.66
CA PRO A 92 0.12 -21.51 12.73
C PRO A 92 -0.07 -22.25 11.40
N GLN A 93 0.94 -23.02 11.00
CA GLN A 93 0.91 -23.82 9.79
C GLN A 93 -0.21 -24.86 9.80
N ASN A 94 -0.54 -25.37 10.95
CA ASN A 94 -1.59 -26.34 11.16
C ASN A 94 -2.69 -25.73 12.04
N ASP A 95 -3.85 -25.47 11.46
CA ASP A 95 -5.01 -24.88 12.15
C ASP A 95 -5.43 -25.69 13.39
N SER A 96 -5.10 -26.99 13.47
CA SER A 96 -5.43 -27.81 14.63
C SER A 96 -4.68 -27.43 15.91
N VAL A 97 -3.55 -26.73 15.79
CA VAL A 97 -2.80 -26.23 16.98
C VAL A 97 -3.24 -24.85 17.40
N TRP A 98 -4.06 -24.19 16.57
CA TRP A 98 -4.63 -22.89 16.93
C TRP A 98 -5.36 -22.96 18.28
N PRO A 99 -5.25 -21.94 19.14
CA PRO A 99 -4.69 -20.62 18.94
C PRO A 99 -3.15 -20.51 19.13
N THR A 100 -2.48 -21.56 19.55
CA THR A 100 -1.01 -21.54 19.69
C THR A 100 -0.35 -21.29 18.34
N GLY A 101 0.52 -20.27 18.27
CA GLY A 101 1.20 -19.86 17.04
C GLY A 101 0.62 -18.58 16.44
N GLU A 102 -0.52 -18.10 16.91
CA GLU A 102 -1.04 -16.80 16.50
C GLU A 102 -0.40 -15.67 17.32
N ILE A 103 0.28 -14.76 16.59
CA ILE A 103 0.83 -13.53 17.15
C ILE A 103 0.43 -12.37 16.25
N ASN A 104 -0.47 -11.50 16.73
CA ASN A 104 -0.93 -10.36 15.97
C ASN A 104 0.08 -9.22 16.11
N VAL A 105 0.67 -8.82 14.98
CA VAL A 105 1.59 -7.69 14.90
C VAL A 105 0.80 -6.39 14.89
N LEU A 106 -0.29 -6.38 14.14
CA LEU A 106 -1.31 -5.33 14.14
C LEU A 106 -2.66 -5.95 13.80
N GLU A 107 -3.69 -5.45 14.45
CA GLU A 107 -5.07 -5.86 14.19
C GLU A 107 -6.03 -4.71 14.54
N GLY A 108 -7.05 -4.49 13.72
CA GLY A 108 -8.14 -3.59 14.04
C GLY A 108 -8.60 -2.71 12.90
N ARG A 109 -9.47 -1.77 13.27
CA ARG A 109 -10.09 -0.82 12.35
C ARG A 109 -9.11 0.26 11.95
N VAL A 110 -8.89 0.43 10.65
CA VAL A 110 -7.89 1.36 10.09
C VAL A 110 -8.10 2.79 10.57
N GLY A 111 -9.31 3.30 10.57
CA GLY A 111 -9.61 4.70 10.96
C GLY A 111 -9.54 4.99 12.46
N SER A 112 -9.20 4.01 13.31
CA SER A 112 -9.22 4.19 14.77
C SER A 112 -8.01 4.95 15.34
N GLY A 113 -6.92 5.12 14.56
CA GLY A 113 -5.64 5.64 15.04
C GLY A 113 -4.92 4.72 16.04
N LYS A 114 -5.44 3.50 16.22
CA LYS A 114 -4.90 2.48 17.12
C LYS A 114 -4.91 1.13 16.46
N THR A 115 -3.98 0.28 16.89
CA THR A 115 -3.93 -1.12 16.49
C THR A 115 -3.73 -2.02 17.71
N LEU A 116 -4.21 -3.24 17.61
CA LEU A 116 -4.05 -4.27 18.61
C LEU A 116 -2.79 -5.09 18.31
N THR A 117 -1.96 -5.31 19.34
CA THR A 117 -0.94 -6.36 19.35
C THR A 117 -1.42 -7.48 20.28
N ASN A 118 -1.21 -8.74 19.91
CA ASN A 118 -1.77 -9.83 20.69
C ASN A 118 -0.88 -11.08 20.61
N LEU A 119 -0.90 -11.88 21.67
CA LEU A 119 -0.40 -13.24 21.69
C LEU A 119 -1.57 -14.14 22.09
N HIS A 120 -1.80 -15.19 21.31
CA HIS A 120 -2.78 -16.22 21.60
C HIS A 120 -2.09 -17.53 21.99
N TRP A 121 -2.71 -18.26 22.90
CA TRP A 121 -2.27 -19.60 23.27
C TRP A 121 -3.44 -20.47 23.72
N LYS A 122 -3.24 -21.77 23.68
CA LYS A 122 -4.18 -22.73 24.20
C LYS A 122 -3.86 -23.00 25.65
N ASP A 123 -4.83 -22.80 26.54
CA ASP A 123 -4.68 -23.20 27.93
C ASP A 123 -4.53 -24.71 28.04
N GLY A 124 -3.50 -25.17 28.74
CA GLY A 124 -3.18 -26.60 28.85
C GLY A 124 -4.18 -27.40 29.67
N ASN A 125 -4.96 -26.76 30.54
CA ASN A 125 -5.91 -27.42 31.44
C ASN A 125 -7.33 -27.44 30.83
N THR A 126 -7.77 -26.33 30.28
CA THR A 126 -9.14 -26.14 29.75
C THR A 126 -9.24 -26.34 28.25
N GLY A 127 -8.13 -26.20 27.53
CA GLY A 127 -8.10 -26.18 26.07
C GLY A 127 -8.70 -24.91 25.46
N SER A 128 -9.03 -23.90 26.29
CA SER A 128 -9.57 -22.61 25.83
C SER A 128 -8.54 -21.77 25.08
N ASN A 129 -9.03 -20.88 24.23
CA ASN A 129 -8.22 -19.82 23.63
C ASN A 129 -8.01 -18.70 24.67
N GLU A 130 -6.77 -18.55 25.09
CA GLU A 130 -6.35 -17.46 25.95
C GLU A 130 -5.54 -16.45 25.11
N HIS A 131 -5.55 -15.19 25.54
CA HIS A 131 -4.87 -14.13 24.79
C HIS A 131 -4.46 -12.97 25.70
N ASN A 132 -3.45 -12.22 25.26
CA ASN A 132 -2.94 -11.04 25.95
C ASN A 132 -2.91 -9.84 24.99
N PRO A 133 -4.04 -9.12 24.82
CA PRO A 133 -4.15 -7.98 23.91
C PRO A 133 -3.58 -6.70 24.52
N LEU A 134 -2.97 -5.86 23.69
CA LEU A 134 -2.58 -4.49 24.02
C LEU A 134 -2.84 -3.57 22.83
N MET A 135 -3.62 -2.51 23.06
CA MET A 135 -3.79 -1.44 22.08
C MET A 135 -2.58 -0.52 22.07
N VAL A 136 -2.07 -0.22 20.89
CA VAL A 136 -0.97 0.72 20.66
C VAL A 136 -1.41 1.83 19.71
N ASP A 137 -0.94 3.05 19.95
CA ASP A 137 -1.25 4.21 19.10
C ASP A 137 -0.34 4.18 17.87
N VAL A 138 -0.94 3.91 16.70
CA VAL A 138 -0.28 3.89 15.40
C VAL A 138 -1.27 4.36 14.34
N ASP A 139 -0.90 5.37 13.57
CA ASP A 139 -1.67 5.78 12.40
C ASP A 139 -1.33 4.90 11.19
N VAL A 140 -2.01 3.79 11.05
CA VAL A 140 -1.79 2.83 9.96
C VAL A 140 -2.08 3.42 8.57
N THR A 141 -2.59 4.65 8.47
CA THR A 141 -2.81 5.35 7.19
C THR A 141 -1.54 5.97 6.61
N GLU A 142 -0.46 5.97 7.37
CA GLU A 142 0.87 6.34 6.90
C GLU A 142 1.77 5.11 6.75
N TRP A 143 2.89 5.26 6.05
CA TRP A 143 3.87 4.19 5.94
C TRP A 143 4.59 4.00 7.27
N HIS A 144 4.51 2.79 7.83
CA HIS A 144 5.26 2.38 9.00
C HIS A 144 6.00 1.08 8.76
N ARG A 145 7.15 0.95 9.39
CA ARG A 145 7.88 -0.30 9.50
C ARG A 145 7.48 -1.01 10.78
N TYR A 146 6.86 -2.15 10.64
CA TYR A 146 6.51 -3.04 11.74
C TYR A 146 7.58 -4.10 11.91
N ARG A 147 7.97 -4.33 13.13
CA ARG A 147 8.95 -5.36 13.49
C ARG A 147 8.44 -6.18 14.67
N LEU A 148 8.46 -7.50 14.50
CA LEU A 148 8.20 -8.49 15.54
C LEU A 148 9.48 -9.28 15.76
N ALA A 149 10.03 -9.27 16.98
CA ALA A 149 11.11 -10.14 17.39
C ALA A 149 10.54 -11.21 18.32
N VAL A 150 10.72 -12.47 17.97
CA VAL A 150 10.30 -13.63 18.76
C VAL A 150 11.54 -14.34 19.29
N GLU A 151 11.76 -14.23 20.58
CA GLU A 151 12.86 -14.83 21.33
C GLU A 151 12.29 -15.89 22.30
N PRO A 152 13.11 -16.76 22.91
CA PRO A 152 12.62 -17.65 23.94
C PRO A 152 11.94 -16.87 25.07
N GLU A 153 10.67 -17.21 25.34
CA GLU A 153 9.85 -16.60 26.39
C GLU A 153 9.67 -15.07 26.31
N LYS A 154 10.06 -14.43 25.17
CA LYS A 154 9.91 -13.00 24.99
C LYS A 154 9.48 -12.65 23.57
N ILE A 155 8.54 -11.70 23.44
CA ILE A 155 8.14 -11.09 22.18
C ILE A 155 8.29 -9.58 22.32
N THR A 156 8.87 -8.94 21.27
CA THR A 156 9.02 -7.49 21.17
C THR A 156 8.36 -6.99 19.90
N TRP A 157 7.43 -6.07 20.02
CA TRP A 157 6.81 -5.34 18.90
C TRP A 157 7.43 -3.96 18.80
N SER A 158 7.80 -3.57 17.60
CA SER A 158 8.33 -2.23 17.32
C SER A 158 7.68 -1.63 16.09
N VAL A 159 7.53 -0.30 16.08
CA VAL A 159 7.08 0.50 14.95
C VAL A 159 8.12 1.59 14.71
N ASP A 160 8.63 1.70 13.49
CA ASP A 160 9.68 2.64 13.07
C ASP A 160 10.91 2.63 14.00
N GLY A 161 11.31 1.44 14.44
CA GLY A 161 12.44 1.23 15.33
C GLY A 161 12.16 1.53 16.81
N ARG A 162 10.97 2.04 17.14
CA ARG A 162 10.55 2.27 18.53
C ARG A 162 9.83 1.04 19.07
N VAL A 163 10.26 0.52 20.20
CA VAL A 163 9.53 -0.55 20.91
C VAL A 163 8.19 0.01 21.41
N VAL A 164 7.10 -0.62 20.98
CA VAL A 164 5.73 -0.26 21.41
C VAL A 164 5.18 -1.25 22.43
N ARG A 165 5.75 -2.48 22.47
CA ARG A 165 5.38 -3.50 23.44
C ARG A 165 6.51 -4.51 23.61
N GLU A 166 6.66 -4.98 24.85
CA GLU A 166 7.40 -6.19 25.20
C GLU A 166 6.49 -7.10 26.05
N LEU A 167 6.58 -8.38 25.83
CA LEU A 167 5.84 -9.39 26.58
C LEU A 167 6.76 -10.56 26.88
N GLU A 168 6.94 -10.85 28.16
CA GLU A 168 7.57 -12.10 28.64
C GLU A 168 6.47 -13.12 28.92
N SER A 169 6.58 -14.31 28.37
CA SER A 169 5.59 -15.37 28.52
C SER A 169 6.17 -16.74 28.18
N SER A 170 5.88 -17.73 29.00
CA SER A 170 6.19 -19.14 28.71
C SER A 170 5.33 -19.71 27.55
N TYR A 171 4.32 -18.98 27.10
CA TYR A 171 3.46 -19.38 25.98
C TYR A 171 3.95 -18.87 24.63
N VAL A 172 5.13 -18.22 24.57
CA VAL A 172 5.71 -17.82 23.28
C VAL A 172 5.91 -19.05 22.38
N PRO A 173 5.32 -19.07 21.18
CA PRO A 173 5.33 -20.26 20.30
C PRO A 173 6.63 -20.35 19.49
N TYR A 174 7.78 -20.25 20.17
CA TYR A 174 9.12 -20.01 19.61
C TYR A 174 9.50 -20.94 18.45
N ASP A 175 9.24 -22.24 18.58
CA ASP A 175 9.55 -23.24 17.58
C ASP A 175 8.30 -23.69 16.77
N THR A 176 7.14 -23.11 17.03
CA THR A 176 5.91 -23.46 16.30
C THR A 176 6.06 -23.07 14.84
N PRO A 177 5.79 -23.99 13.87
CA PRO A 177 5.76 -23.64 12.46
C PRO A 177 4.60 -22.68 12.16
N VAL A 178 4.94 -21.53 11.60
CA VAL A 178 4.00 -20.44 11.27
C VAL A 178 4.26 -19.91 9.87
N HIS A 179 3.45 -18.96 9.44
CA HIS A 179 3.70 -18.09 8.31
C HIS A 179 3.14 -16.70 8.60
N LEU A 180 3.73 -15.66 8.02
CA LEU A 180 3.19 -14.31 8.10
C LEU A 180 1.98 -14.21 7.19
N VAL A 181 0.88 -13.70 7.71
CA VAL A 181 -0.35 -13.41 6.97
C VAL A 181 -0.65 -11.91 7.09
N VAL A 182 -0.97 -11.28 5.97
CA VAL A 182 -1.53 -9.94 5.93
C VAL A 182 -2.85 -10.01 5.18
N GLN A 183 -3.93 -9.67 5.86
CA GLN A 183 -5.27 -9.77 5.32
C GLN A 183 -6.12 -8.59 5.73
N ALA A 184 -7.16 -8.32 4.97
CA ALA A 184 -8.15 -7.32 5.32
C ALA A 184 -9.55 -7.79 4.99
N GLY A 185 -10.49 -7.30 5.78
CA GLY A 185 -11.91 -7.50 5.61
C GLY A 185 -12.69 -6.21 5.85
N VAL A 186 -13.99 -6.30 5.83
CA VAL A 186 -14.89 -5.18 6.11
C VAL A 186 -15.50 -5.35 7.49
N ASN A 187 -15.51 -4.27 8.25
CA ASN A 187 -16.17 -4.22 9.54
C ASN A 187 -17.71 -4.36 9.38
N PRO A 188 -18.35 -5.36 9.99
CA PRO A 188 -19.79 -5.58 9.89
C PRO A 188 -20.62 -4.46 10.50
N ASP A 189 -20.12 -3.74 11.50
CA ASP A 189 -20.86 -2.67 12.17
C ASP A 189 -21.23 -1.52 11.22
N ILE A 190 -20.57 -1.43 10.08
CA ILE A 190 -20.74 -0.35 9.10
C ILE A 190 -21.80 -0.68 8.05
N LEU A 191 -22.27 -1.92 7.98
CA LEU A 191 -23.28 -2.31 7.00
C LEU A 191 -24.62 -1.57 7.16
N LYS A 192 -24.92 -1.10 8.36
CA LYS A 192 -26.17 -0.39 8.68
C LYS A 192 -26.32 0.90 7.88
N ASP A 193 -25.20 1.51 7.46
CA ASP A 193 -25.14 2.78 6.73
C ASP A 193 -24.74 2.61 5.26
N TRP A 194 -24.65 1.38 4.77
CA TRP A 194 -24.20 1.13 3.42
C TRP A 194 -25.34 1.23 2.40
N HIS A 195 -25.37 2.30 1.66
CA HIS A 195 -26.34 2.55 0.60
C HIS A 195 -25.92 1.93 -0.74
N GLU A 196 -26.89 1.55 -1.55
CA GLU A 196 -26.79 0.73 -2.77
C GLU A 196 -25.88 1.30 -3.90
N ASN A 197 -25.43 2.53 -3.79
CA ASN A 197 -24.72 3.25 -4.85
C ASN A 197 -23.19 3.30 -4.72
N LEU A 198 -22.58 2.49 -3.83
CA LEU A 198 -21.16 2.59 -3.57
C LEU A 198 -20.34 1.75 -4.56
N GLU A 199 -19.63 2.44 -5.46
CA GLU A 199 -18.37 1.91 -5.98
C GLU A 199 -17.38 1.98 -4.82
N TRP A 200 -17.02 0.82 -4.28
CA TRP A 200 -16.12 0.76 -3.16
C TRP A 200 -14.94 -0.13 -3.46
N GLY A 201 -13.77 0.44 -3.26
CA GLY A 201 -12.51 -0.26 -3.31
C GLY A 201 -11.51 0.43 -2.39
N GLN A 202 -10.75 -0.36 -1.66
CA GLN A 202 -9.70 0.11 -0.76
C GLN A 202 -8.43 -0.69 -1.00
N VAL A 203 -7.27 -0.05 -0.95
CA VAL A 203 -5.99 -0.69 -1.23
C VAL A 203 -5.06 -0.50 -0.05
N ILE A 204 -4.61 -1.62 0.51
CA ILE A 204 -3.52 -1.67 1.48
C ILE A 204 -2.23 -1.91 0.69
N LEU A 205 -1.17 -1.17 1.01
CA LEU A 205 0.16 -1.38 0.46
C LEU A 205 1.03 -2.10 1.48
N PHE A 206 1.66 -3.19 1.06
CA PHE A 206 2.46 -4.05 1.93
C PHE A 206 3.79 -4.41 1.25
N ARG A 207 4.88 -4.40 2.01
CA ARG A 207 6.22 -4.81 1.58
C ARG A 207 6.84 -5.73 2.63
N PRO A 208 7.07 -7.00 2.36
CA PRO A 208 7.92 -7.81 3.21
C PRO A 208 9.35 -7.26 3.19
N VAL A 209 10.00 -7.16 4.36
CA VAL A 209 11.38 -6.65 4.50
C VAL A 209 12.28 -7.75 5.01
N SER A 210 11.97 -8.35 6.15
CA SER A 210 12.65 -9.53 6.68
C SER A 210 11.59 -10.51 7.15
N VAL A 211 11.34 -11.53 6.35
CA VAL A 211 10.39 -12.59 6.68
C VAL A 211 11.20 -13.88 6.68
N PRO A 212 11.43 -14.53 7.84
CA PRO A 212 12.20 -15.75 7.91
C PRO A 212 11.71 -16.78 6.91
N GLY A 213 12.66 -17.39 6.17
CA GLY A 213 12.37 -18.36 5.13
C GLY A 213 11.96 -17.78 3.76
N ILE A 214 11.77 -16.48 3.62
CA ILE A 214 11.90 -15.79 2.35
C ILE A 214 13.38 -15.41 2.28
N GLU A 215 14.18 -16.14 1.48
CA GLU A 215 15.52 -15.68 1.15
C GLU A 215 15.33 -14.29 0.52
N GLU A 216 15.98 -13.27 1.09
CA GLU A 216 16.23 -12.07 0.32
C GLU A 216 16.88 -12.56 -0.98
N GLU A 217 16.19 -12.49 -2.11
CA GLU A 217 16.93 -12.46 -3.37
C GLU A 217 18.03 -11.42 -3.15
N PRO A 218 19.32 -11.81 -3.40
CA PRO A 218 20.45 -10.93 -3.13
C PRO A 218 20.02 -9.58 -3.65
N ARG A 219 19.97 -8.59 -2.73
CA ARG A 219 19.52 -7.23 -3.10
C ARG A 219 20.19 -6.94 -4.41
N HIS A 220 19.48 -7.10 -5.51
CA HIS A 220 19.80 -6.30 -6.67
C HIS A 220 19.74 -4.90 -6.08
N GLU A 221 20.91 -4.31 -5.85
CA GLU A 221 21.08 -2.89 -5.52
C GLU A 221 19.97 -2.21 -6.27
N ALA A 222 19.02 -1.66 -5.52
CA ALA A 222 17.71 -1.22 -6.05
C ALA A 222 18.05 -0.56 -7.37
N PRO A 223 17.59 -1.08 -8.52
CA PRO A 223 18.11 -0.65 -9.82
C PRO A 223 18.09 0.85 -9.69
N GLU A 224 19.31 1.45 -9.59
CA GLU A 224 19.56 2.86 -9.26
C GLU A 224 18.34 3.57 -9.73
N GLU A 225 17.52 4.19 -8.87
CA GLU A 225 16.17 4.62 -9.19
C GLU A 225 16.20 4.96 -10.65
N ARG A 226 15.62 4.14 -11.50
CA ARG A 226 15.75 4.38 -12.96
C ARG A 226 15.15 5.74 -13.04
N LYS A 227 16.07 6.77 -13.00
CA LYS A 227 15.70 8.17 -12.88
C LYS A 227 14.69 8.31 -13.97
N VAL A 228 13.42 8.30 -13.62
CA VAL A 228 12.34 8.44 -14.61
C VAL A 228 12.75 9.73 -15.27
N SER A 229 13.27 9.61 -16.49
CA SER A 229 13.91 10.75 -17.17
C SER A 229 12.93 11.88 -16.97
N LYS A 230 13.39 13.01 -16.39
CA LYS A 230 12.53 14.16 -16.09
C LYS A 230 11.61 14.48 -17.26
N LEU A 231 12.02 14.04 -18.47
CA LEU A 231 11.24 14.07 -19.72
C LEU A 231 9.84 13.43 -19.62
N PHE A 232 9.61 12.51 -18.67
CA PHE A 232 8.31 11.85 -18.51
C PHE A 232 7.45 12.45 -17.40
N THR A 233 7.91 13.55 -16.76
CA THR A 233 7.15 14.24 -15.72
C THR A 233 6.35 15.41 -16.31
N ARG A 234 5.15 15.63 -15.77
CA ARG A 234 4.32 16.77 -16.14
C ARG A 234 5.01 18.10 -15.85
N GLU A 235 5.73 18.18 -14.72
CA GLU A 235 6.46 19.34 -14.27
C GLU A 235 7.54 19.76 -15.28
N PHE A 236 8.25 18.79 -15.86
CA PHE A 236 9.23 19.05 -16.91
C PHE A 236 8.59 19.74 -18.12
N TRP A 237 7.47 19.19 -18.62
CA TRP A 237 6.81 19.72 -19.81
C TRP A 237 6.16 21.08 -19.58
N VAL A 238 5.60 21.31 -18.38
CA VAL A 238 5.10 22.63 -17.99
C VAL A 238 6.23 23.65 -17.99
N GLY A 239 7.37 23.34 -17.38
CA GLY A 239 8.54 24.23 -17.35
C GLY A 239 9.17 24.45 -18.73
N ALA A 240 9.21 23.41 -19.60
CA ALA A 240 9.70 23.54 -20.98
C ALA A 240 8.77 24.42 -21.82
N ALA A 241 7.46 24.25 -21.72
CA ALA A 241 6.46 25.08 -22.39
C ALA A 241 6.52 26.54 -21.95
N GLU A 242 6.67 26.79 -20.66
CA GLU A 242 6.82 28.16 -20.13
C GLU A 242 8.07 28.87 -20.70
N ARG A 243 9.21 28.17 -20.73
CA ARG A 243 10.44 28.70 -21.33
C ARG A 243 10.27 28.98 -22.82
N ALA A 244 9.66 28.05 -23.56
CA ALA A 244 9.40 28.23 -24.98
C ALA A 244 8.51 29.43 -25.26
N LEU A 245 7.45 29.62 -24.48
CA LEU A 245 6.52 30.75 -24.59
C LEU A 245 7.24 32.10 -24.32
N LYS A 246 8.09 32.16 -23.30
CA LYS A 246 8.93 33.33 -23.01
C LYS A 246 9.87 33.61 -24.16
N THR A 247 10.50 32.61 -24.75
CA THR A 247 11.40 32.75 -25.90
C THR A 247 10.66 33.26 -27.13
N VAL A 248 9.47 32.74 -27.43
CA VAL A 248 8.60 33.22 -28.51
C VAL A 248 8.28 34.72 -28.31
N ALA A 249 7.81 35.10 -27.14
CA ALA A 249 7.47 36.47 -26.81
C ALA A 249 8.67 37.40 -26.95
N GLN A 250 9.85 37.03 -26.45
CA GLN A 250 11.08 37.78 -26.58
C GLN A 250 11.52 37.93 -28.03
N SER A 251 11.37 36.91 -28.85
CA SER A 251 11.69 36.93 -30.28
C SER A 251 10.81 37.92 -31.03
N VAL A 252 9.51 37.94 -30.75
CA VAL A 252 8.57 38.92 -31.33
C VAL A 252 8.95 40.33 -30.91
N VAL A 253 9.22 40.57 -29.61
CA VAL A 253 9.62 41.86 -29.10
C VAL A 253 10.95 42.34 -29.73
N ALA A 254 11.92 41.42 -29.91
CA ALA A 254 13.19 41.76 -30.56
C ALA A 254 12.99 42.19 -32.02
N VAL A 255 12.14 41.53 -32.77
CA VAL A 255 11.83 41.93 -34.18
C VAL A 255 11.13 43.30 -34.21
N LEU A 256 10.21 43.54 -33.30
CA LEU A 256 9.50 44.84 -33.22
C LEU A 256 10.40 45.99 -32.73
N GLY A 257 11.42 45.67 -31.90
CA GLY A 257 12.31 46.66 -31.29
C GLY A 257 13.48 47.09 -32.17
N VAL A 258 13.85 46.36 -33.20
CA VAL A 258 15.04 46.67 -34.05
C VAL A 258 14.74 47.74 -35.13
N GLY A 259 13.50 48.05 -35.39
CA GLY A 259 13.10 49.11 -36.30
C GLY A 259 11.94 49.91 -35.74
N ALA A 260 11.97 51.25 -35.86
CA ALA A 260 10.80 52.08 -35.62
C ALA A 260 9.69 51.83 -36.64
N VAL A 261 9.29 50.54 -36.77
CA VAL A 261 8.33 50.07 -37.80
C VAL A 261 6.98 50.02 -37.12
N GLY A 262 6.00 50.70 -37.72
CA GLY A 262 4.62 50.62 -37.18
C GLY A 262 4.10 49.19 -37.28
N ILE A 263 3.27 48.80 -36.29
CA ILE A 263 2.77 47.46 -36.13
C ILE A 263 2.04 46.88 -37.40
N LEU A 264 1.56 47.79 -38.24
CA LEU A 264 0.86 47.48 -39.51
C LEU A 264 1.84 47.20 -40.67
N SER A 265 3.13 47.58 -40.55
CA SER A 265 4.15 47.35 -41.58
C SER A 265 5.08 46.17 -41.28
N VAL A 266 4.81 45.44 -40.22
CA VAL A 266 5.56 44.23 -39.85
C VAL A 266 5.14 43.05 -40.74
N ASP A 267 6.13 42.33 -41.29
CA ASP A 267 5.90 41.04 -41.89
C ASP A 267 5.63 40.01 -40.79
N TRP A 268 4.35 39.85 -40.44
CA TRP A 268 3.89 38.95 -39.40
C TRP A 268 4.18 37.47 -39.72
N VAL A 269 4.20 37.08 -40.99
CA VAL A 269 4.47 35.69 -41.38
C VAL A 269 5.91 35.33 -41.06
N GLN A 270 6.84 36.20 -41.46
CA GLN A 270 8.24 36.01 -41.15
C GLN A 270 8.53 36.12 -39.63
N THR A 271 7.97 37.12 -38.96
CA THR A 271 8.12 37.32 -37.52
C THR A 271 7.65 36.12 -36.71
N LEU A 272 6.49 35.62 -37.01
CA LEU A 272 5.94 34.43 -36.32
C LEU A 272 6.70 33.14 -36.66
N SER A 273 7.23 33.02 -37.86
CA SER A 273 8.06 31.88 -38.27
C SER A 273 9.38 31.85 -37.46
N VAL A 274 10.05 32.98 -37.32
CA VAL A 274 11.28 33.08 -36.54
C VAL A 274 11.02 32.85 -35.07
N ALA A 275 9.94 33.40 -34.51
CA ALA A 275 9.55 33.20 -33.13
C ALA A 275 9.20 31.75 -32.85
N ALA A 276 8.49 31.08 -33.73
CA ALA A 276 8.16 29.64 -33.61
C ALA A 276 9.44 28.77 -33.65
N ALA A 277 10.39 29.06 -34.53
CA ALA A 277 11.66 28.35 -34.59
C ALA A 277 12.47 28.52 -33.28
N ALA A 278 12.51 29.75 -32.72
CA ALA A 278 13.14 30.00 -31.43
C ALA A 278 12.47 29.24 -30.26
N GLY A 279 11.15 29.15 -30.27
CA GLY A 279 10.38 28.38 -29.29
C GLY A 279 10.69 26.88 -29.37
N LEU A 280 10.76 26.32 -30.57
CA LEU A 280 11.15 24.91 -30.80
C LEU A 280 12.59 24.66 -30.33
N ALA A 281 13.54 25.55 -30.64
CA ALA A 281 14.91 25.45 -30.15
C ALA A 281 14.96 25.46 -28.62
N SER A 282 14.14 26.26 -27.94
CA SER A 282 14.05 26.30 -26.48
C SER A 282 13.55 24.97 -25.89
N ILE A 283 12.61 24.32 -26.53
CA ILE A 283 12.12 22.97 -26.12
C ILE A 283 13.24 21.95 -26.30
N LEU A 284 13.91 21.93 -27.46
CA LEU A 284 15.01 20.99 -27.73
C LEU A 284 16.17 21.16 -26.76
N THR A 285 16.52 22.40 -26.41
CA THR A 285 17.54 22.70 -25.39
C THR A 285 17.10 22.17 -24.01
N SER A 286 15.82 22.33 -23.66
CA SER A 286 15.29 21.79 -22.40
C SER A 286 15.38 20.26 -22.34
N ILE A 287 15.15 19.58 -23.46
CA ILE A 287 15.30 18.12 -23.57
C ILE A 287 16.78 17.73 -23.43
N ALA A 288 17.69 18.41 -24.11
CA ALA A 288 19.12 18.13 -24.04
C ALA A 288 19.71 18.36 -22.64
N ASP A 289 19.21 19.36 -21.90
CA ASP A 289 19.65 19.64 -20.53
C ASP A 289 19.04 18.69 -19.50
N ALA A 290 17.90 18.06 -19.78
CA ALA A 290 17.29 17.09 -18.88
C ALA A 290 18.19 15.87 -18.64
N ASP A 291 18.98 15.48 -19.62
CA ASP A 291 19.92 14.34 -19.55
C ASP A 291 21.25 14.72 -18.88
N ARG A 292 21.67 15.98 -18.92
CA ARG A 292 22.92 16.46 -18.31
C ARG A 292 22.88 16.55 -16.78
N VAL A 293 21.71 16.83 -16.20
CA VAL A 293 21.52 16.93 -14.74
C VAL A 293 21.44 15.55 -14.08
N SER A 294 21.33 14.48 -14.86
CA SER A 294 21.28 13.10 -14.37
C SER A 294 22.66 12.48 -14.12
N GLY A 295 23.73 13.16 -14.43
CA GLY A 295 25.11 12.68 -14.36
C GLY A 295 25.96 13.25 -13.20
N LYS A 296 25.35 13.78 -12.12
CA LYS A 296 26.08 14.16 -10.90
C LYS A 296 25.46 13.54 -9.68
#